data_ea3877b3a6a47ec45ff2d5fc3d7cc5b2
#
_entry.id   ea3877b3a6a47ec45ff2d5fc3d7cc5b2
#
_cell.length_a   1.000
_cell.length_b   1.000
_cell.length_c   1.000
_cell.angle_alpha   90.00
_cell.angle_beta   90.00
_cell.angle_gamma   90.00
#
_symmetry.space_group_name_H-M   'P 1'
#
loop_
_entity.id
_entity.type
_entity.pdbx_description
1 polymer ?
#
loop_
_entity_poly.entity_id
_entity_poly.type
_entity_poly.pdbx_seq_one_letter_code
_entity_poly.pdbx_strand_id
1 'polypeptide(L)'
;MKPSQVLGEAGLRTPQAGNPLLRWRTFLSFTRPFTLLPPLLGVISGAITAFGSAHNPDPQRRLDGSVLAGVVLGSLCAAFLNAASNGINQVYDLEIDRKNKPARPLVSGAMTLAEAKWFSAALYALAILPTWLVVVYPYRGFSERAWAPAARHECFLIYLCGLVLTLVYSVPALGRTKRNGFWANVTIALPRGCLLKVAGWSMVASVLHLEPWYIGSIFMLFLLGASTTKDFSDMEGDRAHGCITLPIRYGVRKAAWMITPFFIFPWLLMPLGTQLPDPMHPGQRILTGNPLTLTLVGILLTLWGTFTSFLVIRRPEELATTENHPSWTHMYLMMMSAQIGFAIAYLF
;
A
#
# COMPACT_ATOMS: atom_id res chain seq x y z
N MET A 1 18.78 21.91 54.48
CA MET A 1 17.49 22.02 53.75
C MET A 1 17.46 20.98 52.69
N LYS A 2 16.54 20.02 52.71
CA LYS A 2 16.41 18.90 51.79
C LYS A 2 15.84 19.33 50.44
N PRO A 3 16.35 18.88 49.27
CA PRO A 3 15.63 18.92 48.03
C PRO A 3 15.02 17.55 47.75
N SER A 4 13.85 17.30 48.26
CA SER A 4 13.00 16.19 47.88
C SER A 4 11.64 16.76 47.52
N GLN A 5 11.07 16.25 46.42
CA GLN A 5 9.76 16.56 45.86
C GLN A 5 9.74 17.56 44.71
N VAL A 6 10.02 17.07 43.48
CA VAL A 6 9.22 17.34 42.26
C VAL A 6 9.53 16.21 41.27
N LEU A 7 9.04 15.02 41.50
CA LEU A 7 8.71 14.06 40.46
C LEU A 7 7.19 13.88 40.53
N GLY A 8 6.47 14.84 39.94
CA GLY A 8 5.06 14.71 39.69
C GLY A 8 4.83 13.51 38.78
N GLU A 9 4.15 12.51 39.33
CA GLU A 9 3.52 11.43 38.57
C GLU A 9 2.76 12.04 37.39
N ALA A 10 3.30 11.89 36.19
CA ALA A 10 2.52 12.04 34.97
C ALA A 10 1.50 10.91 34.97
N GLY A 11 0.37 11.17 35.66
CA GLY A 11 -0.74 10.26 35.77
C GLY A 11 -1.15 9.78 34.39
N LEU A 12 -0.95 8.50 34.13
CA LEU A 12 -1.62 7.76 33.10
C LEU A 12 -3.12 8.00 33.28
N ARG A 13 -3.68 8.95 32.49
CA ARG A 13 -5.12 9.16 32.47
C ARG A 13 -5.72 7.83 32.05
N THR A 14 -6.39 7.18 33.00
CA THR A 14 -7.24 6.03 32.74
C THR A 14 -8.20 6.41 31.61
N PRO A 15 -8.37 5.58 30.58
CA PRO A 15 -9.32 5.86 29.51
C PRO A 15 -10.69 6.15 30.13
N GLN A 16 -11.31 7.28 29.79
CA GLN A 16 -12.68 7.56 30.21
C GLN A 16 -13.59 6.47 29.63
N ALA A 17 -13.85 5.45 30.45
CA ALA A 17 -14.84 4.43 30.20
C ALA A 17 -16.21 5.08 30.30
N GLY A 18 -16.81 5.50 29.16
CA GLY A 18 -18.10 6.15 29.31
C GLY A 18 -18.94 6.32 28.05
N ASN A 19 -18.34 6.52 26.87
CA ASN A 19 -19.15 6.73 25.67
C ASN A 19 -18.72 5.77 24.53
N PRO A 20 -19.56 4.80 24.12
CA PRO A 20 -19.25 3.87 23.03
C PRO A 20 -18.90 4.56 21.71
N LEU A 21 -19.53 5.71 21.41
CA LEU A 21 -19.26 6.49 20.22
C LEU A 21 -17.86 7.13 20.23
N LEU A 22 -17.38 7.53 21.41
CA LEU A 22 -16.04 8.09 21.56
C LEU A 22 -14.97 6.98 21.39
N ARG A 23 -15.23 5.80 21.94
CA ARG A 23 -14.37 4.62 21.75
C ARG A 23 -14.30 4.21 20.27
N TRP A 24 -15.43 4.15 19.56
CA TRP A 24 -15.46 3.83 18.12
C TRP A 24 -14.59 4.81 17.31
N ARG A 25 -14.71 6.11 17.58
CA ARG A 25 -13.86 7.12 16.92
C ARG A 25 -12.37 6.90 17.17
N THR A 26 -11.98 6.46 18.38
CA THR A 26 -10.59 6.14 18.72
C THR A 26 -10.08 4.96 17.89
N PHE A 27 -10.84 3.86 17.80
CA PHE A 27 -10.48 2.71 16.98
C PHE A 27 -10.42 3.08 15.49
N LEU A 28 -11.36 3.86 14.98
CA LEU A 28 -11.34 4.35 13.62
C LEU A 28 -10.11 5.24 13.35
N SER A 29 -9.79 6.16 14.24
CA SER A 29 -8.59 7.01 14.13
C SER A 29 -7.30 6.18 14.12
N PHE A 30 -7.24 5.11 14.92
CA PHE A 30 -6.10 4.19 14.96
C PHE A 30 -5.85 3.49 13.61
N THR A 31 -6.90 3.16 12.85
CA THR A 31 -6.77 2.56 11.50
C THR A 31 -6.24 3.54 10.46
N ARG A 32 -6.28 4.86 10.70
CA ARG A 32 -5.89 5.92 9.75
C ARG A 32 -6.72 5.84 8.46
N PRO A 33 -8.04 6.07 8.51
CA PRO A 33 -8.99 5.73 7.44
C PRO A 33 -8.65 6.36 6.08
N PHE A 34 -8.07 7.55 6.03
CA PHE A 34 -7.63 8.18 4.78
C PHE A 34 -6.60 7.32 4.01
N THR A 35 -5.75 6.58 4.73
CA THR A 35 -4.73 5.72 4.12
C THR A 35 -5.27 4.40 3.58
N LEU A 36 -6.55 4.09 3.79
CA LEU A 36 -7.20 2.86 3.30
C LEU A 36 -7.69 3.00 1.86
N LEU A 37 -7.92 4.22 1.39
CA LEU A 37 -8.44 4.48 0.05
C LEU A 37 -7.49 4.03 -1.09
N PRO A 38 -6.18 4.33 -1.07
CA PRO A 38 -5.27 3.88 -2.14
C PRO A 38 -5.20 2.36 -2.29
N PRO A 39 -5.09 1.54 -1.22
CA PRO A 39 -5.16 0.09 -1.33
C PRO A 39 -6.48 -0.41 -1.95
N LEU A 40 -7.61 0.14 -1.52
CA LEU A 40 -8.92 -0.20 -2.06
C LEU A 40 -8.98 0.04 -3.57
N LEU A 41 -8.58 1.23 -4.03
CA LEU A 41 -8.55 1.58 -5.44
C LEU A 41 -7.56 0.71 -6.22
N GLY A 42 -6.40 0.39 -5.61
CA GLY A 42 -5.39 -0.47 -6.22
C GLY A 42 -5.91 -1.86 -6.55
N VAL A 43 -6.62 -2.47 -5.60
CA VAL A 43 -7.22 -3.79 -5.74
C VAL A 43 -8.38 -3.76 -6.75
N ILE A 44 -9.30 -2.80 -6.65
CA ILE A 44 -10.42 -2.65 -7.60
C ILE A 44 -9.89 -2.47 -9.02
N SER A 45 -8.92 -1.58 -9.22
CA SER A 45 -8.31 -1.37 -10.53
C SER A 45 -7.59 -2.64 -11.03
N GLY A 46 -6.94 -3.41 -10.15
CA GLY A 46 -6.36 -4.71 -10.50
C GLY A 46 -7.41 -5.72 -10.97
N ALA A 47 -8.56 -5.80 -10.30
CA ALA A 47 -9.67 -6.66 -10.68
C ALA A 47 -10.28 -6.24 -12.04
N ILE A 48 -10.44 -4.93 -12.27
CA ILE A 48 -10.94 -4.41 -13.55
C ILE A 48 -9.96 -4.72 -14.69
N THR A 49 -8.66 -4.57 -14.46
CA THR A 49 -7.65 -4.92 -15.48
C THR A 49 -7.69 -6.41 -15.81
N ALA A 50 -7.81 -7.29 -14.81
CA ALA A 50 -7.94 -8.72 -15.03
C ALA A 50 -9.24 -9.07 -15.80
N PHE A 51 -10.35 -8.37 -15.47
CA PHE A 51 -11.63 -8.57 -16.14
C PHE A 51 -11.57 -8.24 -17.64
N GLY A 52 -10.91 -7.16 -18.00
CA GLY A 52 -10.75 -6.71 -19.38
C GLY A 52 -9.60 -7.41 -20.16
N SER A 53 -8.69 -8.08 -19.46
CA SER A 53 -7.51 -8.73 -20.05
C SER A 53 -7.87 -9.89 -20.98
N ALA A 54 -6.98 -10.17 -21.93
CA ALA A 54 -7.02 -11.39 -22.74
C ALA A 54 -6.87 -12.67 -21.89
N HIS A 55 -6.35 -12.56 -20.67
CA HIS A 55 -6.16 -13.68 -19.73
C HIS A 55 -7.37 -13.93 -18.82
N ASN A 56 -8.51 -13.24 -19.02
CA ASN A 56 -9.73 -13.55 -18.30
C ASN A 56 -10.19 -14.99 -18.64
N PRO A 57 -10.32 -15.89 -17.64
CA PRO A 57 -10.65 -17.27 -17.90
C PRO A 57 -12.11 -17.50 -18.29
N ASP A 58 -13.01 -16.51 -18.09
CA ASP A 58 -14.38 -16.56 -18.60
C ASP A 58 -14.48 -15.94 -20.00
N PRO A 59 -14.65 -16.74 -21.07
CA PRO A 59 -14.70 -16.23 -22.44
C PRO A 59 -15.85 -15.24 -22.67
N GLN A 60 -16.92 -15.32 -21.85
CA GLN A 60 -18.07 -14.43 -21.94
C GLN A 60 -17.89 -13.16 -21.08
N ARG A 61 -16.81 -13.06 -20.30
CA ARG A 61 -16.54 -11.95 -19.38
C ARG A 61 -17.77 -11.54 -18.57
N ARG A 62 -18.44 -12.52 -17.94
CA ARG A 62 -19.68 -12.27 -17.20
C ARG A 62 -19.37 -11.59 -15.88
N LEU A 63 -19.88 -10.38 -15.71
CA LEU A 63 -19.89 -9.68 -14.43
C LEU A 63 -21.10 -10.16 -13.61
N ASP A 64 -21.03 -11.35 -13.06
CA ASP A 64 -22.09 -11.91 -12.20
C ASP A 64 -21.88 -11.57 -10.71
N GLY A 65 -22.89 -11.89 -9.89
CA GLY A 65 -22.85 -11.64 -8.45
C GLY A 65 -21.67 -12.31 -7.74
N SER A 66 -21.15 -13.41 -8.29
CA SER A 66 -20.02 -14.17 -7.72
C SER A 66 -18.69 -13.44 -7.91
N VAL A 67 -18.47 -12.87 -9.10
CA VAL A 67 -17.29 -12.05 -9.40
C VAL A 67 -17.33 -10.76 -8.55
N LEU A 68 -18.49 -10.08 -8.54
CA LEU A 68 -18.67 -8.87 -7.77
C LEU A 68 -18.44 -9.10 -6.26
N ALA A 69 -19.00 -10.16 -5.70
CA ALA A 69 -18.81 -10.54 -4.30
C ALA A 69 -17.34 -10.82 -3.99
N GLY A 70 -16.60 -11.51 -4.88
CA GLY A 70 -15.17 -11.76 -4.74
C GLY A 70 -14.36 -10.46 -4.72
N VAL A 71 -14.64 -9.54 -5.65
CA VAL A 71 -13.96 -8.24 -5.73
C VAL A 71 -14.26 -7.38 -4.51
N VAL A 72 -15.51 -7.29 -4.06
CA VAL A 72 -15.90 -6.55 -2.86
C VAL A 72 -15.22 -7.12 -1.62
N LEU A 73 -15.29 -8.45 -1.43
CA LEU A 73 -14.68 -9.13 -0.29
C LEU A 73 -13.17 -8.90 -0.26
N GLY A 74 -12.49 -9.15 -1.38
CA GLY A 74 -11.05 -8.93 -1.46
C GLY A 74 -10.68 -7.47 -1.20
N SER A 75 -11.42 -6.50 -1.77
CA SER A 75 -11.16 -5.08 -1.56
C SER A 75 -11.30 -4.66 -0.10
N LEU A 76 -12.29 -5.17 0.62
CA LEU A 76 -12.45 -4.97 2.07
C LEU A 76 -11.28 -5.60 2.83
N CYS A 77 -10.85 -6.79 2.46
CA CYS A 77 -9.67 -7.45 3.04
C CYS A 77 -8.39 -6.61 2.85
N ALA A 78 -8.22 -5.93 1.70
CA ALA A 78 -7.09 -5.02 1.48
C ALA A 78 -7.12 -3.80 2.42
N ALA A 79 -8.30 -3.23 2.63
CA ALA A 79 -8.47 -2.16 3.60
C ALA A 79 -8.14 -2.63 5.03
N PHE A 80 -8.61 -3.81 5.44
CA PHE A 80 -8.27 -4.39 6.75
C PHE A 80 -6.78 -4.70 6.89
N LEU A 81 -6.12 -5.22 5.84
CA LEU A 81 -4.68 -5.48 5.86
C LEU A 81 -3.88 -4.18 6.05
N ASN A 82 -4.26 -3.11 5.35
CA ASN A 82 -3.61 -1.82 5.53
C ASN A 82 -3.90 -1.22 6.91
N ALA A 83 -5.12 -1.35 7.43
CA ALA A 83 -5.47 -0.92 8.79
C ALA A 83 -4.67 -1.69 9.86
N ALA A 84 -4.55 -3.00 9.72
CA ALA A 84 -3.73 -3.85 10.59
C ALA A 84 -2.24 -3.46 10.55
N SER A 85 -1.70 -3.21 9.33
CA SER A 85 -0.35 -2.70 9.13
C SER A 85 -0.11 -1.35 9.81
N ASN A 86 -1.07 -0.43 9.70
CA ASN A 86 -1.01 0.85 10.40
C ASN A 86 -1.02 0.68 11.93
N GLY A 87 -1.83 -0.26 12.43
CA GLY A 87 -1.93 -0.57 13.85
C GLY A 87 -0.65 -1.15 14.41
N ILE A 88 -0.12 -2.22 13.79
CA ILE A 88 1.10 -2.87 14.27
C ILE A 88 2.31 -1.93 14.17
N ASN A 89 2.35 -1.07 13.16
CA ASN A 89 3.39 -0.05 13.06
C ASN A 89 3.33 0.93 14.25
N GLN A 90 2.13 1.43 14.63
CA GLN A 90 1.98 2.31 15.81
C GLN A 90 2.36 1.61 17.11
N VAL A 91 2.08 0.30 17.25
CA VAL A 91 2.48 -0.49 18.43
C VAL A 91 3.99 -0.51 18.60
N TYR A 92 4.75 -0.73 17.53
CA TYR A 92 6.21 -0.82 17.59
C TYR A 92 6.93 0.52 17.43
N ASP A 93 6.24 1.55 16.96
CA ASP A 93 6.76 2.91 16.81
C ASP A 93 6.36 3.85 17.95
N LEU A 94 5.81 3.35 19.07
CA LEU A 94 5.25 4.18 20.13
C LEU A 94 6.22 5.28 20.60
N GLU A 95 7.49 4.96 20.81
CA GLU A 95 8.50 5.95 21.25
C GLU A 95 8.81 6.97 20.15
N ILE A 96 8.90 6.53 18.90
CA ILE A 96 9.10 7.42 17.74
C ILE A 96 7.90 8.37 17.59
N ASP A 97 6.69 7.82 17.74
CA ASP A 97 5.45 8.57 17.59
C ASP A 97 5.22 9.58 18.72
N ARG A 98 5.73 9.33 19.91
CA ARG A 98 5.71 10.32 21.00
C ARG A 98 6.36 11.65 20.58
N LYS A 99 7.39 11.58 19.75
CA LYS A 99 8.08 12.77 19.26
C LYS A 99 7.41 13.33 17.98
N ASN A 100 7.12 12.47 17.03
CA ASN A 100 6.68 12.90 15.70
C ASN A 100 5.16 13.09 15.59
N LYS A 101 4.36 12.31 16.35
CA LYS A 101 2.88 12.24 16.19
C LYS A 101 2.16 12.15 17.54
N PRO A 102 2.27 13.16 18.43
CA PRO A 102 1.73 13.09 19.79
C PRO A 102 0.22 12.92 19.87
N ALA A 103 -0.52 13.29 18.83
CA ALA A 103 -1.98 13.17 18.78
C ALA A 103 -2.50 11.75 18.46
N ARG A 104 -1.61 10.76 18.19
CA ARG A 104 -2.04 9.38 17.89
C ARG A 104 -2.72 8.73 19.10
N PRO A 105 -3.79 7.91 18.92
CA PRO A 105 -4.56 7.31 20.00
C PRO A 105 -3.71 6.55 21.03
N LEU A 106 -2.69 5.82 20.59
CA LEU A 106 -1.81 5.06 21.47
C LEU A 106 -0.85 5.97 22.25
N VAL A 107 -0.36 7.05 21.63
CA VAL A 107 0.52 8.05 22.26
C VAL A 107 -0.22 8.90 23.27
N SER A 108 -1.42 9.35 22.91
CA SER A 108 -2.28 10.18 23.77
C SER A 108 -2.91 9.43 24.95
N GLY A 109 -2.75 8.08 25.01
CA GLY A 109 -3.39 7.24 26.04
C GLY A 109 -4.89 7.00 25.81
N ALA A 110 -5.46 7.42 24.67
CA ALA A 110 -6.85 7.13 24.32
C ALA A 110 -7.10 5.64 24.03
N MET A 111 -6.05 4.86 23.77
CA MET A 111 -6.05 3.42 23.56
C MET A 111 -4.89 2.78 24.32
N THR A 112 -5.13 1.66 24.98
CA THR A 112 -4.08 0.89 25.64
C THR A 112 -3.26 0.06 24.65
N LEU A 113 -2.03 -0.31 25.02
CA LEU A 113 -1.18 -1.15 24.20
C LEU A 113 -1.79 -2.54 23.96
N ALA A 114 -2.49 -3.10 24.94
CA ALA A 114 -3.20 -4.37 24.83
C ALA A 114 -4.33 -4.29 23.81
N GLU A 115 -5.19 -3.25 23.90
CA GLU A 115 -6.26 -3.01 22.93
C GLU A 115 -5.71 -2.85 21.51
N ALA A 116 -4.62 -2.08 21.34
CA ALA A 116 -3.99 -1.87 20.05
C ALA A 116 -3.48 -3.17 19.42
N LYS A 117 -2.84 -4.05 20.21
CA LYS A 117 -2.35 -5.36 19.76
C LYS A 117 -3.50 -6.28 19.36
N TRP A 118 -4.52 -6.43 20.20
CA TRP A 118 -5.67 -7.29 19.93
C TRP A 118 -6.47 -6.80 18.73
N PHE A 119 -6.69 -5.49 18.62
CA PHE A 119 -7.40 -4.92 17.49
C PHE A 119 -6.62 -5.12 16.18
N SER A 120 -5.30 -4.93 16.19
CA SER A 120 -4.45 -5.20 15.03
C SER A 120 -4.50 -6.67 14.63
N ALA A 121 -4.46 -7.61 15.60
CA ALA A 121 -4.57 -9.05 15.34
C ALA A 121 -5.93 -9.41 14.72
N ALA A 122 -7.03 -8.84 15.25
CA ALA A 122 -8.36 -9.03 14.70
C ALA A 122 -8.46 -8.51 13.26
N LEU A 123 -7.89 -7.33 12.98
CA LEU A 123 -7.84 -6.78 11.63
C LEU A 123 -7.03 -7.66 10.66
N TYR A 124 -5.91 -8.26 11.11
CA TYR A 124 -5.17 -9.23 10.30
C TYR A 124 -5.99 -10.49 10.02
N ALA A 125 -6.71 -11.02 11.00
CA ALA A 125 -7.59 -12.17 10.78
C ALA A 125 -8.69 -11.85 9.77
N LEU A 126 -9.35 -10.69 9.89
CA LEU A 126 -10.35 -10.20 8.93
C LEU A 126 -9.77 -9.90 7.54
N ALA A 127 -8.50 -9.55 7.46
CA ALA A 127 -7.82 -9.31 6.20
C ALA A 127 -7.46 -10.60 5.45
N ILE A 128 -7.11 -11.67 6.16
CA ILE A 128 -6.54 -12.88 5.56
C ILE A 128 -7.58 -13.99 5.40
N LEU A 129 -8.30 -14.35 6.49
CA LEU A 129 -9.15 -15.52 6.47
C LEU A 129 -10.24 -15.49 5.39
N PRO A 130 -10.95 -14.37 5.16
CA PRO A 130 -11.99 -14.35 4.13
C PRO A 130 -11.46 -14.45 2.70
N THR A 131 -10.17 -14.11 2.45
CA THR A 131 -9.58 -14.21 1.10
C THR A 131 -9.47 -15.66 0.61
N TRP A 132 -9.58 -16.65 1.51
CA TRP A 132 -9.72 -18.06 1.13
C TRP A 132 -10.92 -18.31 0.24
N LEU A 133 -11.99 -17.53 0.40
CA LEU A 133 -13.21 -17.63 -0.41
C LEU A 133 -13.11 -16.84 -1.74
N VAL A 134 -12.01 -16.16 -1.99
CA VAL A 134 -11.78 -15.41 -3.24
C VAL A 134 -11.04 -16.32 -4.21
N VAL A 135 -11.78 -17.04 -5.02
CA VAL A 135 -11.27 -18.00 -6.01
C VAL A 135 -11.88 -17.69 -7.38
N VAL A 136 -11.07 -17.79 -8.42
CA VAL A 136 -11.46 -17.46 -9.80
C VAL A 136 -12.34 -18.55 -10.43
N TYR A 137 -12.94 -18.17 -11.58
CA TYR A 137 -13.68 -19.12 -12.42
C TYR A 137 -12.93 -20.47 -12.57
N PRO A 138 -13.65 -21.64 -12.54
CA PRO A 138 -15.12 -21.81 -12.60
C PRO A 138 -15.84 -21.82 -11.23
N TYR A 139 -15.14 -21.67 -10.13
CA TYR A 139 -15.68 -21.79 -8.77
C TYR A 139 -16.57 -20.60 -8.40
N ARG A 140 -17.88 -20.79 -8.36
CA ARG A 140 -18.84 -19.69 -8.15
C ARG A 140 -19.58 -19.80 -6.82
N GLY A 141 -19.95 -21.00 -6.39
CA GLY A 141 -20.65 -21.26 -5.14
C GLY A 141 -19.73 -21.17 -3.91
N PHE A 142 -20.29 -20.86 -2.74
CA PHE A 142 -19.53 -20.80 -1.47
C PHE A 142 -18.81 -22.13 -1.19
N SER A 143 -19.52 -23.27 -1.29
CA SER A 143 -18.93 -24.59 -1.07
C SER A 143 -17.82 -24.90 -2.08
N GLU A 144 -18.04 -24.61 -3.36
CA GLU A 144 -17.06 -24.82 -4.42
C GLU A 144 -15.77 -24.03 -4.14
N ARG A 145 -15.88 -22.79 -3.68
CA ARG A 145 -14.74 -21.93 -3.33
C ARG A 145 -14.01 -22.43 -2.10
N ALA A 146 -14.74 -22.80 -1.05
CA ALA A 146 -14.16 -23.26 0.21
C ALA A 146 -13.32 -24.53 0.02
N TRP A 147 -13.74 -25.44 -0.87
CA TRP A 147 -13.10 -26.73 -1.13
C TRP A 147 -12.34 -26.78 -2.47
N ALA A 148 -12.09 -25.62 -3.09
CA ALA A 148 -11.25 -25.56 -4.29
C ALA A 148 -9.84 -26.10 -3.99
N PRO A 149 -9.14 -26.68 -4.99
CA PRO A 149 -7.75 -27.11 -4.81
C PRO A 149 -6.85 -25.99 -4.31
N ALA A 150 -5.89 -26.29 -3.43
CA ALA A 150 -5.01 -25.31 -2.80
C ALA A 150 -4.32 -24.35 -3.80
N ALA A 151 -3.97 -24.84 -4.98
CA ALA A 151 -3.39 -24.04 -6.06
C ALA A 151 -4.32 -22.96 -6.64
N ARG A 152 -5.61 -22.96 -6.30
CA ARG A 152 -6.59 -21.96 -6.76
C ARG A 152 -6.80 -20.82 -5.77
N HIS A 153 -6.26 -20.93 -4.56
CA HIS A 153 -6.33 -19.88 -3.54
C HIS A 153 -5.21 -18.83 -3.69
N GLU A 154 -4.96 -18.39 -4.92
CA GLU A 154 -3.89 -17.42 -5.24
C GLU A 154 -4.09 -16.11 -4.48
N CYS A 155 -5.33 -15.63 -4.34
CA CYS A 155 -5.66 -14.42 -3.59
C CYS A 155 -5.20 -14.54 -2.13
N PHE A 156 -5.53 -15.64 -1.47
CA PHE A 156 -5.10 -15.91 -0.09
C PHE A 156 -3.56 -15.88 0.06
N LEU A 157 -2.84 -16.50 -0.87
CA LEU A 157 -1.38 -16.54 -0.84
C LEU A 157 -0.77 -15.15 -1.02
N ILE A 158 -1.33 -14.30 -1.91
CA ILE A 158 -0.88 -12.93 -2.10
C ILE A 158 -1.11 -12.08 -0.84
N TYR A 159 -2.28 -12.24 -0.19
CA TYR A 159 -2.56 -11.53 1.06
C TYR A 159 -1.69 -12.00 2.20
N LEU A 160 -1.39 -13.31 2.29
CA LEU A 160 -0.46 -13.86 3.27
C LEU A 160 0.95 -13.30 3.08
N CYS A 161 1.42 -13.19 1.83
CA CYS A 161 2.68 -12.52 1.51
C CYS A 161 2.66 -11.04 1.97
N GLY A 162 1.58 -10.32 1.71
CA GLY A 162 1.38 -8.95 2.18
C GLY A 162 1.45 -8.84 3.71
N LEU A 163 0.79 -9.74 4.43
CA LEU A 163 0.86 -9.82 5.90
C LEU A 163 2.31 -9.99 6.38
N VAL A 164 3.05 -10.96 5.83
CA VAL A 164 4.45 -11.21 6.20
C VAL A 164 5.30 -9.95 6.00
N LEU A 165 5.15 -9.27 4.86
CA LEU A 165 5.89 -8.04 4.57
C LEU A 165 5.57 -6.90 5.56
N THR A 166 4.30 -6.75 5.98
CA THR A 166 3.94 -5.73 6.97
C THR A 166 4.52 -6.01 8.35
N LEU A 167 4.62 -7.29 8.74
CA LEU A 167 5.25 -7.71 9.98
C LEU A 167 6.77 -7.53 9.92
N VAL A 168 7.44 -7.96 8.84
CA VAL A 168 8.89 -7.78 8.62
C VAL A 168 9.26 -6.30 8.64
N TYR A 169 8.41 -5.42 8.14
CA TYR A 169 8.63 -3.98 8.18
C TYR A 169 8.66 -3.43 9.61
N SER A 170 7.72 -3.86 10.48
CA SER A 170 7.46 -3.23 11.77
C SER A 170 8.07 -3.97 12.97
N VAL A 171 8.05 -5.33 12.95
CA VAL A 171 8.35 -6.17 14.12
C VAL A 171 9.85 -6.37 14.30
N PRO A 172 10.44 -6.00 15.48
CA PRO A 172 11.88 -6.15 15.73
C PRO A 172 12.40 -7.58 15.59
N ALA A 173 11.66 -8.57 16.07
CA ALA A 173 12.03 -9.99 15.99
C ALA A 173 12.13 -10.52 14.54
N LEU A 174 11.49 -9.83 13.58
CA LEU A 174 11.50 -10.20 12.16
C LEU A 174 12.43 -9.31 11.32
N GLY A 175 13.32 -8.56 11.97
CA GLY A 175 14.35 -7.75 11.31
C GLY A 175 14.03 -6.26 11.20
N ARG A 176 12.76 -5.83 11.38
CA ARG A 176 12.32 -4.42 11.35
C ARG A 176 12.99 -3.62 10.24
N THR A 177 12.71 -3.99 8.98
CA THR A 177 13.33 -3.39 7.79
C THR A 177 13.19 -1.87 7.72
N LYS A 178 12.23 -1.29 8.45
CA LYS A 178 12.08 0.16 8.64
C LYS A 178 13.37 0.86 9.06
N ARG A 179 14.28 0.18 9.77
CA ARG A 179 15.56 0.76 10.20
C ARG A 179 16.54 0.99 9.06
N ASN A 180 16.37 0.33 7.93
CA ASN A 180 17.24 0.45 6.76
C ASN A 180 16.47 1.11 5.61
N GLY A 181 16.84 2.30 5.20
CA GLY A 181 16.11 3.10 4.22
C GLY A 181 15.85 2.41 2.88
N PHE A 182 16.79 1.61 2.37
CA PHE A 182 16.57 0.84 1.13
C PHE A 182 15.52 -0.26 1.35
N TRP A 183 15.72 -1.12 2.37
CA TRP A 183 14.80 -2.21 2.66
C TRP A 183 13.44 -1.71 3.17
N ALA A 184 13.40 -0.56 3.87
CA ALA A 184 12.16 0.10 4.24
C ALA A 184 11.31 0.41 2.99
N ASN A 185 11.93 1.02 1.97
CA ASN A 185 11.24 1.38 0.75
C ASN A 185 10.79 0.14 -0.05
N VAL A 186 11.62 -0.90 -0.14
CA VAL A 186 11.25 -2.16 -0.81
C VAL A 186 10.08 -2.83 -0.11
N THR A 187 10.12 -2.96 1.22
CA THR A 187 9.05 -3.60 2.01
C THR A 187 7.76 -2.78 2.09
N ILE A 188 7.78 -1.50 1.71
CA ILE A 188 6.57 -0.69 1.49
C ILE A 188 6.11 -0.80 0.04
N ALA A 189 7.01 -0.64 -0.93
CA ALA A 189 6.67 -0.55 -2.34
C ALA A 189 6.17 -1.89 -2.91
N LEU A 190 6.71 -3.01 -2.46
CA LEU A 190 6.29 -4.33 -2.91
C LEU A 190 4.81 -4.62 -2.56
N PRO A 191 4.36 -4.57 -1.29
CA PRO A 191 2.97 -4.85 -0.98
C PRO A 191 2.02 -3.75 -1.49
N ARG A 192 2.36 -2.47 -1.37
CA ARG A 192 1.47 -1.36 -1.72
C ARG A 192 1.46 -1.00 -3.21
N GLY A 193 2.51 -1.33 -3.94
CA GLY A 193 2.60 -1.13 -5.39
C GLY A 193 2.22 -2.41 -6.14
N CYS A 194 3.07 -3.44 -6.04
CA CYS A 194 2.93 -4.67 -6.80
C CYS A 194 1.78 -5.54 -6.31
N LEU A 195 1.84 -5.98 -5.03
CA LEU A 195 0.91 -7.01 -4.55
C LEU A 195 -0.55 -6.54 -4.51
N LEU A 196 -0.85 -5.24 -4.35
CA LEU A 196 -2.23 -4.76 -4.46
C LEU A 196 -2.82 -4.96 -5.85
N LYS A 197 -2.01 -4.76 -6.91
CA LYS A 197 -2.45 -5.03 -8.28
C LYS A 197 -2.65 -6.51 -8.53
N VAL A 198 -1.66 -7.32 -8.14
CA VAL A 198 -1.71 -8.78 -8.26
C VAL A 198 -2.87 -9.37 -7.44
N ALA A 199 -3.12 -8.84 -6.23
CA ALA A 199 -4.26 -9.22 -5.40
C ALA A 199 -5.60 -8.93 -6.08
N GLY A 200 -5.75 -7.73 -6.66
CA GLY A 200 -6.95 -7.40 -7.43
C GLY A 200 -7.14 -8.32 -8.64
N TRP A 201 -6.06 -8.55 -9.37
CA TRP A 201 -6.04 -9.48 -10.50
C TRP A 201 -6.48 -10.89 -10.10
N SER A 202 -5.95 -11.42 -8.99
CA SER A 202 -6.25 -12.77 -8.48
C SER A 202 -7.72 -13.01 -8.13
N MET A 203 -8.53 -11.97 -8.08
CA MET A 203 -9.99 -12.07 -7.85
C MET A 203 -10.77 -12.46 -9.11
N VAL A 204 -10.17 -12.31 -10.29
CA VAL A 204 -10.80 -12.51 -11.59
C VAL A 204 -10.03 -13.50 -12.46
N ALA A 205 -8.70 -13.42 -12.50
CA ALA A 205 -7.84 -14.24 -13.32
C ALA A 205 -6.63 -14.78 -12.53
N SER A 206 -5.98 -15.83 -13.05
CA SER A 206 -4.77 -16.39 -12.42
C SER A 206 -3.60 -15.42 -12.45
N VAL A 207 -2.84 -15.38 -11.36
CA VAL A 207 -1.62 -14.59 -11.24
C VAL A 207 -0.40 -15.25 -11.87
N LEU A 208 -0.56 -16.43 -12.48
CA LEU A 208 0.54 -17.14 -13.18
C LEU A 208 0.90 -16.50 -14.52
N HIS A 209 0.13 -15.53 -14.99
CA HIS A 209 0.45 -14.73 -16.18
C HIS A 209 1.47 -13.63 -15.84
N LEU A 210 2.23 -13.18 -16.84
CA LEU A 210 3.21 -12.09 -16.66
C LEU A 210 2.55 -10.74 -16.44
N GLU A 211 1.39 -10.50 -17.06
CA GLU A 211 0.71 -9.20 -17.10
C GLU A 211 0.46 -8.58 -15.72
N PRO A 212 -0.14 -9.28 -14.72
CA PRO A 212 -0.35 -8.69 -13.40
C PRO A 212 0.93 -8.25 -12.69
N TRP A 213 2.00 -9.00 -12.86
CA TRP A 213 3.30 -8.68 -12.26
C TRP A 213 3.97 -7.50 -12.97
N TYR A 214 3.82 -7.41 -14.29
CA TYR A 214 4.30 -6.26 -15.06
C TYR A 214 3.58 -4.98 -14.63
N ILE A 215 2.25 -4.99 -14.55
CA ILE A 215 1.46 -3.85 -14.05
C ILE A 215 1.86 -3.54 -12.61
N GLY A 216 1.94 -4.54 -11.75
CA GLY A 216 2.35 -4.40 -10.36
C GLY A 216 3.74 -3.78 -10.22
N SER A 217 4.70 -4.15 -11.09
CA SER A 217 6.07 -3.60 -11.05
C SER A 217 6.12 -2.11 -11.40
N ILE A 218 5.25 -1.62 -12.28
CA ILE A 218 5.12 -0.18 -12.58
C ILE A 218 4.79 0.60 -11.31
N PHE A 219 3.78 0.15 -10.56
CA PHE A 219 3.38 0.79 -9.31
C PHE A 219 4.41 0.61 -8.19
N MET A 220 5.07 -0.55 -8.12
CA MET A 220 6.17 -0.78 -7.18
C MET A 220 7.32 0.20 -7.42
N LEU A 221 7.77 0.34 -8.65
CA LEU A 221 8.85 1.27 -9.01
C LEU A 221 8.48 2.71 -8.64
N PHE A 222 7.27 3.16 -8.96
CA PHE A 222 6.81 4.48 -8.56
C PHE A 222 6.84 4.65 -7.03
N LEU A 223 6.37 3.66 -6.27
CA LEU A 223 6.33 3.74 -4.81
C LEU A 223 7.71 3.64 -4.15
N LEU A 224 8.73 3.08 -4.80
CA LEU A 224 10.11 3.15 -4.31
C LEU A 224 10.60 4.59 -4.12
N GLY A 225 10.22 5.50 -5.02
CA GLY A 225 10.49 6.93 -4.85
C GLY A 225 9.49 7.62 -3.93
N ALA A 226 8.19 7.39 -4.14
CA ALA A 226 7.13 8.09 -3.44
C ALA A 226 7.12 7.81 -1.92
N SER A 227 7.47 6.60 -1.47
CA SER A 227 7.55 6.27 -0.03
C SER A 227 8.61 7.07 0.71
N THR A 228 9.73 7.38 0.06
CA THR A 228 10.83 8.15 0.65
C THR A 228 10.44 9.60 0.96
N THR A 229 9.47 10.17 0.26
CA THR A 229 9.12 11.59 0.45
C THR A 229 8.67 11.91 1.86
N LYS A 230 8.08 10.93 2.55
CA LYS A 230 7.70 11.08 3.94
C LYS A 230 8.90 11.09 4.89
N ASP A 231 9.97 10.36 4.53
CA ASP A 231 11.16 10.25 5.36
C ASP A 231 11.87 11.60 5.54
N PHE A 232 11.66 12.57 4.62
CA PHE A 232 12.24 13.90 4.76
C PHE A 232 11.66 14.66 5.96
N SER A 233 10.34 14.63 6.16
CA SER A 233 9.72 15.32 7.29
C SER A 233 9.90 14.59 8.63
N ASP A 234 10.19 13.29 8.60
CA ASP A 234 10.30 12.45 9.80
C ASP A 234 11.77 12.26 10.28
N MET A 235 12.78 12.91 9.61
CA MET A 235 14.22 12.71 9.84
C MET A 235 14.66 12.83 11.31
N GLU A 236 14.10 13.77 12.08
CA GLU A 236 14.50 14.02 13.45
C GLU A 236 14.15 12.86 14.37
N GLY A 237 12.93 12.37 14.31
CA GLY A 237 12.47 11.22 15.10
C GLY A 237 13.12 9.92 14.64
N ASP A 238 13.26 9.72 13.33
CA ASP A 238 13.88 8.52 12.77
C ASP A 238 15.35 8.41 13.17
N ARG A 239 16.11 9.51 13.10
CA ARG A 239 17.52 9.54 13.53
C ARG A 239 17.67 9.23 15.02
N ALA A 240 16.81 9.81 15.87
CA ALA A 240 16.85 9.59 17.31
C ALA A 240 16.60 8.12 17.71
N HIS A 241 15.95 7.35 16.85
CA HIS A 241 15.59 5.94 17.11
C HIS A 241 16.34 4.93 16.20
N GLY A 242 17.43 5.37 15.57
CA GLY A 242 18.31 4.52 14.77
C GLY A 242 17.71 4.04 13.44
N CYS A 243 16.73 4.74 12.90
CA CYS A 243 16.24 4.51 11.53
C CYS A 243 17.11 5.33 10.55
N ILE A 244 17.82 4.65 9.65
CA ILE A 244 18.72 5.27 8.68
C ILE A 244 18.02 5.31 7.32
N THR A 245 17.16 6.31 7.15
CA THR A 245 16.43 6.56 5.89
C THR A 245 17.33 7.22 4.84
N LEU A 246 16.90 7.26 3.57
CA LEU A 246 17.70 7.84 2.49
C LEU A 246 18.13 9.30 2.77
N PRO A 247 17.23 10.22 3.20
CA PRO A 247 17.64 11.58 3.50
C PRO A 247 18.58 11.68 4.72
N ILE A 248 18.48 10.77 5.70
CA ILE A 248 19.42 10.71 6.84
C ILE A 248 20.81 10.24 6.37
N ARG A 249 20.86 9.26 5.46
CA ARG A 249 22.11 8.64 5.01
C ARG A 249 22.87 9.50 4.01
N TYR A 250 22.16 10.11 3.05
CA TYR A 250 22.78 10.80 1.92
C TYR A 250 22.60 12.32 1.94
N GLY A 251 21.85 12.86 2.90
CA GLY A 251 21.43 14.26 2.96
C GLY A 251 20.22 14.54 2.06
N VAL A 252 19.50 15.61 2.40
CA VAL A 252 18.22 16.00 1.78
C VAL A 252 18.35 16.16 0.27
N ARG A 253 19.32 16.96 -0.20
CA ARG A 253 19.49 17.25 -1.63
C ARG A 253 19.78 16.01 -2.47
N LYS A 254 20.70 15.15 -1.98
CA LYS A 254 21.10 13.94 -2.70
C LYS A 254 19.97 12.93 -2.74
N ALA A 255 19.25 12.74 -1.62
CA ALA A 255 18.12 11.87 -1.54
C ALA A 255 16.96 12.35 -2.47
N ALA A 256 16.71 13.67 -2.54
CA ALA A 256 15.74 14.26 -3.45
C ALA A 256 16.04 13.88 -4.92
N TRP A 257 17.29 14.03 -5.37
CA TRP A 257 17.69 13.59 -6.72
C TRP A 257 17.57 12.09 -6.94
N MET A 258 17.87 11.26 -5.93
CA MET A 258 17.80 9.79 -6.05
C MET A 258 16.39 9.27 -6.28
N ILE A 259 15.35 9.98 -5.80
CA ILE A 259 13.97 9.53 -5.91
C ILE A 259 13.27 10.00 -7.20
N THR A 260 13.76 11.04 -7.86
CA THR A 260 13.12 11.62 -9.06
C THR A 260 12.96 10.65 -10.23
N PRO A 261 13.90 9.74 -10.54
CA PRO A 261 13.72 8.76 -11.62
C PRO A 261 12.47 7.89 -11.44
N PHE A 262 12.09 7.61 -10.20
CA PHE A 262 10.94 6.77 -9.87
C PHE A 262 9.59 7.48 -10.07
N PHE A 263 9.57 8.79 -10.27
CA PHE A 263 8.36 9.52 -10.65
C PHE A 263 8.14 9.56 -12.16
N ILE A 264 9.17 9.32 -12.95
CA ILE A 264 9.17 9.48 -14.42
C ILE A 264 9.15 8.12 -15.13
N PHE A 265 10.19 7.31 -14.92
CA PHE A 265 10.45 6.10 -15.71
C PHE A 265 9.41 4.99 -15.57
N PRO A 266 8.77 4.74 -14.41
CA PRO A 266 7.78 3.66 -14.32
C PRO A 266 6.63 3.79 -15.32
N TRP A 267 6.21 5.01 -15.63
CA TRP A 267 5.10 5.25 -16.54
C TRP A 267 5.43 4.99 -18.00
N LEU A 268 6.72 5.05 -18.38
CA LEU A 268 7.19 4.65 -19.71
C LEU A 268 7.06 3.14 -19.95
N LEU A 269 6.96 2.33 -18.91
CA LEU A 269 6.68 0.91 -19.02
C LEU A 269 5.26 0.65 -19.56
N MET A 270 4.32 1.59 -19.45
CA MET A 270 2.98 1.42 -20.00
C MET A 270 3.00 1.31 -21.54
N PRO A 271 3.49 2.31 -22.31
CA PRO A 271 3.60 2.18 -23.75
C PRO A 271 4.56 1.05 -24.16
N LEU A 272 5.62 0.80 -23.39
CA LEU A 272 6.56 -0.28 -23.67
C LEU A 272 5.88 -1.65 -23.57
N GLY A 273 5.07 -1.91 -22.55
CA GLY A 273 4.35 -3.17 -22.36
C GLY A 273 3.34 -3.47 -23.49
N THR A 274 2.83 -2.45 -24.17
CA THR A 274 1.96 -2.64 -25.35
C THR A 274 2.73 -3.02 -26.63
N GLN A 275 4.05 -2.91 -26.60
CA GLN A 275 4.92 -3.24 -27.75
C GLN A 275 5.68 -4.57 -27.54
N LEU A 276 6.06 -4.87 -26.32
CA LEU A 276 6.83 -6.08 -25.99
C LEU A 276 5.97 -7.34 -26.13
N PRO A 277 6.51 -8.40 -26.80
CA PRO A 277 5.82 -9.68 -26.86
C PRO A 277 5.79 -10.33 -25.48
N ASP A 278 4.68 -11.03 -25.19
CA ASP A 278 4.60 -11.86 -23.98
C ASP A 278 5.41 -13.16 -24.20
N PRO A 279 6.47 -13.42 -23.41
CA PRO A 279 7.26 -14.64 -23.55
C PRO A 279 6.50 -15.91 -23.17
N MET A 280 5.40 -15.81 -22.43
CA MET A 280 4.57 -16.93 -21.99
C MET A 280 3.43 -17.25 -22.96
N HIS A 281 3.03 -16.26 -23.79
CA HIS A 281 1.90 -16.37 -24.70
C HIS A 281 2.30 -15.83 -26.10
N PRO A 282 2.87 -16.69 -26.97
CA PRO A 282 3.29 -16.29 -28.31
C PRO A 282 2.16 -15.62 -29.11
N GLY A 283 2.46 -14.48 -29.72
CA GLY A 283 1.49 -13.69 -30.48
C GLY A 283 0.71 -12.65 -29.66
N GLN A 284 0.84 -12.64 -28.32
CA GLN A 284 0.27 -11.60 -27.46
C GLN A 284 1.34 -10.57 -27.05
N ARG A 285 0.88 -9.41 -26.55
CA ARG A 285 1.71 -8.40 -25.91
C ARG A 285 1.62 -8.57 -24.40
N ILE A 286 2.63 -8.06 -23.66
CA ILE A 286 2.63 -8.15 -22.19
C ILE A 286 1.39 -7.44 -21.62
N LEU A 287 1.06 -6.24 -22.10
CA LEU A 287 -0.17 -5.54 -21.74
C LEU A 287 -1.21 -5.76 -22.84
N THR A 288 -2.33 -6.37 -22.48
CA THR A 288 -3.41 -6.76 -23.40
C THR A 288 -4.54 -5.75 -23.49
N GLY A 289 -4.51 -4.68 -22.68
CA GLY A 289 -5.46 -3.56 -22.72
C GLY A 289 -5.28 -2.69 -23.97
N ASN A 290 -6.15 -1.69 -24.12
CA ASN A 290 -6.12 -0.76 -25.27
C ASN A 290 -4.77 -0.04 -25.37
N PRO A 291 -3.97 -0.26 -26.43
CA PRO A 291 -2.60 0.25 -26.53
C PRO A 291 -2.53 1.77 -26.66
N LEU A 292 -3.52 2.38 -27.30
CA LEU A 292 -3.58 3.85 -27.43
C LEU A 292 -3.83 4.51 -26.07
N THR A 293 -4.80 4.00 -25.32
CA THR A 293 -5.14 4.51 -23.97
C THR A 293 -3.96 4.34 -23.02
N LEU A 294 -3.33 3.15 -22.98
CA LEU A 294 -2.15 2.88 -22.15
C LEU A 294 -0.98 3.82 -22.53
N THR A 295 -0.75 4.04 -23.81
CA THR A 295 0.30 4.96 -24.27
C THR A 295 0.03 6.40 -23.86
N LEU A 296 -1.19 6.90 -24.09
CA LEU A 296 -1.57 8.28 -23.71
C LEU A 296 -1.47 8.49 -22.20
N VAL A 297 -2.01 7.58 -21.40
CA VAL A 297 -1.94 7.64 -19.93
C VAL A 297 -0.49 7.60 -19.47
N GLY A 298 0.35 6.70 -20.03
CA GLY A 298 1.77 6.60 -19.71
C GLY A 298 2.53 7.89 -20.00
N ILE A 299 2.29 8.52 -21.17
CA ILE A 299 2.91 9.81 -21.54
C ILE A 299 2.46 10.92 -20.59
N LEU A 300 1.16 11.04 -20.31
CA LEU A 300 0.62 12.08 -19.41
C LEU A 300 1.19 11.95 -18.00
N LEU A 301 1.28 10.72 -17.47
CA LEU A 301 1.87 10.45 -16.17
C LEU A 301 3.39 10.71 -16.15
N THR A 302 4.10 10.44 -17.25
CA THR A 302 5.53 10.76 -17.38
C THR A 302 5.77 12.27 -17.33
N LEU A 303 4.96 13.06 -18.05
CA LEU A 303 5.01 14.52 -18.01
C LEU A 303 4.67 15.06 -16.61
N TRP A 304 3.65 14.51 -15.98
CA TRP A 304 3.29 14.86 -14.60
C TRP A 304 4.37 14.47 -13.59
N GLY A 305 5.01 13.31 -13.76
CA GLY A 305 6.15 12.86 -12.96
C GLY A 305 7.35 13.78 -13.09
N THR A 306 7.61 14.29 -14.31
CA THR A 306 8.66 15.29 -14.56
C THR A 306 8.37 16.59 -13.80
N PHE A 307 7.13 17.07 -13.83
CA PHE A 307 6.71 18.23 -13.04
C PHE A 307 6.85 17.97 -11.52
N THR A 308 6.41 16.81 -11.05
CA THR A 308 6.55 16.42 -9.63
C THR A 308 8.02 16.36 -9.21
N SER A 309 8.87 15.82 -10.08
CA SER A 309 10.33 15.80 -9.88
C SER A 309 10.92 17.20 -9.77
N PHE A 310 10.49 18.13 -10.64
CA PHE A 310 10.88 19.52 -10.55
C PHE A 310 10.50 20.15 -9.20
N LEU A 311 9.30 19.90 -8.67
CA LEU A 311 8.89 20.37 -7.34
C LEU A 311 9.79 19.84 -6.22
N VAL A 312 10.25 18.58 -6.33
CA VAL A 312 11.11 17.93 -5.34
C VAL A 312 12.53 18.51 -5.36
N ILE A 313 13.11 18.77 -6.56
CA ILE A 313 14.52 19.13 -6.68
C ILE A 313 14.78 20.63 -6.63
N ARG A 314 13.77 21.49 -6.92
CA ARG A 314 14.00 22.94 -7.00
C ARG A 314 14.33 23.56 -5.63
N ARG A 315 13.72 23.04 -4.55
CA ARG A 315 13.93 23.46 -3.17
C ARG A 315 13.89 22.25 -2.24
N PRO A 316 14.90 21.38 -2.29
CA PRO A 316 14.84 20.10 -1.57
C PRO A 316 14.79 20.26 -0.05
N GLU A 317 15.31 21.37 0.49
CA GLU A 317 15.31 21.68 1.93
C GLU A 317 13.85 21.86 2.45
N GLU A 318 12.93 22.32 1.63
CA GLU A 318 11.52 22.47 1.98
C GLU A 318 10.85 21.10 2.29
N LEU A 319 11.35 19.99 1.70
CA LEU A 319 10.87 18.64 2.00
C LEU A 319 11.05 18.23 3.46
N ALA A 320 12.11 18.72 4.11
CA ALA A 320 12.41 18.41 5.50
C ALA A 320 11.67 19.31 6.50
N THR A 321 11.20 20.49 6.06
CA THR A 321 10.56 21.48 6.93
C THR A 321 9.05 21.56 6.77
N THR A 322 8.50 21.03 5.67
CA THR A 322 7.08 21.11 5.34
C THR A 322 6.43 19.73 5.41
N GLU A 323 5.56 19.48 6.39
CA GLU A 323 4.91 18.17 6.60
C GLU A 323 4.10 17.70 5.38
N ASN A 324 3.43 18.63 4.68
CA ASN A 324 2.59 18.34 3.50
C ASN A 324 3.13 19.11 2.27
N HIS A 325 4.35 18.79 1.84
CA HIS A 325 4.91 19.41 0.66
C HIS A 325 4.04 19.14 -0.59
N PRO A 326 3.84 20.12 -1.52
CA PRO A 326 2.97 19.97 -2.69
C PRO A 326 3.24 18.73 -3.54
N SER A 327 4.51 18.27 -3.66
CA SER A 327 4.86 17.02 -4.36
C SER A 327 4.08 15.80 -3.83
N TRP A 328 3.71 15.80 -2.56
CA TRP A 328 2.93 14.73 -1.93
C TRP A 328 1.55 14.61 -2.53
N THR A 329 0.84 15.73 -2.68
CA THR A 329 -0.48 15.76 -3.34
C THR A 329 -0.38 15.27 -4.78
N HIS A 330 0.63 15.75 -5.52
CA HIS A 330 0.84 15.32 -6.91
C HIS A 330 1.10 13.82 -7.01
N MET A 331 1.92 13.25 -6.13
CA MET A 331 2.18 11.79 -6.13
C MET A 331 0.92 10.97 -5.84
N TYR A 332 0.10 11.38 -4.87
CA TYR A 332 -1.17 10.69 -4.59
C TYR A 332 -2.12 10.77 -5.79
N LEU A 333 -2.26 11.93 -6.38
CA LEU A 333 -3.11 12.13 -7.57
C LEU A 333 -2.60 11.34 -8.77
N MET A 334 -1.28 11.31 -9.01
CA MET A 334 -0.66 10.49 -10.06
C MET A 334 -0.98 9.00 -9.88
N MET A 335 -0.82 8.48 -8.66
CA MET A 335 -1.12 7.10 -8.36
C MET A 335 -2.60 6.76 -8.57
N MET A 336 -3.53 7.64 -8.14
CA MET A 336 -4.96 7.46 -8.35
C MET A 336 -5.31 7.53 -9.85
N SER A 337 -4.76 8.50 -10.58
CA SER A 337 -4.97 8.65 -12.03
C SER A 337 -4.44 7.45 -12.81
N ALA A 338 -3.29 6.88 -12.40
CA ALA A 338 -2.76 5.67 -12.99
C ALA A 338 -3.70 4.46 -12.76
N GLN A 339 -4.28 4.33 -11.55
CA GLN A 339 -5.25 3.26 -11.25
C GLN A 339 -6.48 3.35 -12.16
N ILE A 340 -7.01 4.57 -12.32
CA ILE A 340 -8.16 4.85 -13.19
C ILE A 340 -7.78 4.63 -14.66
N GLY A 341 -6.62 5.11 -15.08
CA GLY A 341 -6.13 4.97 -16.46
C GLY A 341 -5.98 3.50 -16.89
N PHE A 342 -5.43 2.66 -16.01
CA PHE A 342 -5.39 1.22 -16.26
C PHE A 342 -6.81 0.62 -16.35
N ALA A 343 -7.72 0.97 -15.44
CA ALA A 343 -9.09 0.47 -15.48
C ALA A 343 -9.80 0.85 -16.81
N ILE A 344 -9.67 2.09 -17.25
CA ILE A 344 -10.24 2.58 -18.52
C ILE A 344 -9.64 1.81 -19.70
N ALA A 345 -8.32 1.63 -19.74
CA ALA A 345 -7.62 0.96 -20.85
C ALA A 345 -7.99 -0.52 -21.03
N TYR A 346 -8.56 -1.15 -19.99
CA TYR A 346 -8.97 -2.56 -20.04
C TYR A 346 -10.50 -2.73 -20.16
N LEU A 347 -11.27 -1.66 -19.98
CA LEU A 347 -12.72 -1.69 -20.21
C LEU A 347 -13.10 -1.27 -21.62
N PHE A 348 -12.31 -0.40 -22.23
CA PHE A 348 -12.56 0.24 -23.55
C PHE A 348 -11.35 0.06 -24.47
#